data_92ad0cd694baf080fcc49d90843b5e3f
#
_entry.id   92ad0cd694baf080fcc49d90843b5e3f
#
_cell.length_a   1.000
_cell.length_b   1.000
_cell.length_c   1.000
_cell.angle_alpha   90.00
_cell.angle_beta   90.00
_cell.angle_gamma   90.00
#
_symmetry.space_group_name_H-M   'P 1'
#
loop_
_entity.id
_entity.type
_entity.pdbx_description
1 polymer ?
#
loop_
_entity_poly.entity_id
_entity_poly.type
_entity_poly.pdbx_seq_one_letter_code
_entity_poly.pdbx_strand_id
1 'polypeptide(L)'
;MALVQFALCAVIGRVPTEGSNPRVRACDKMGFYQDQIVPLLINWSMRQKNLAAYRARIIPAAEGRVLEIGIGSGLNLPFYSRNVARVIGLEPSARLLAMARQVERTGNGSVEFIEGSAEAIPLQDASVDTVVTTWTLCSIPDALRALRDMRRVLRPGGHLLFVEHGRAPDPNVIWWQDRLTPVWKRLGGGCHLNRAIGTLIEGAGFQFDRLETGYMRGPKPMTFMYEGSARLR
;
A
#
# COMPACT_ATOMS: atom_id res chain seq x y z
N MET A 1 27.20 6.65 -17.09
CA MET A 1 26.17 6.62 -18.15
C MET A 1 25.22 5.42 -18.12
N ALA A 2 25.50 4.33 -17.42
CA ALA A 2 24.61 3.15 -17.37
C ALA A 2 23.40 3.28 -16.40
N LEU A 3 23.43 4.19 -15.43
CA LEU A 3 22.38 4.37 -14.41
C LEU A 3 21.15 5.17 -14.90
N VAL A 4 21.32 6.03 -15.91
CA VAL A 4 20.23 6.86 -16.47
C VAL A 4 19.35 6.05 -17.42
N GLN A 5 19.85 5.00 -18.03
CA GLN A 5 19.15 4.17 -18.99
C GLN A 5 18.17 3.17 -18.35
N PHE A 6 18.36 2.84 -17.06
CA PHE A 6 17.44 1.97 -16.30
C PHE A 6 16.15 2.68 -15.86
N ALA A 7 16.19 3.99 -15.70
CA ALA A 7 15.00 4.78 -15.38
C ALA A 7 14.03 4.94 -16.57
N LEU A 8 14.54 4.82 -17.80
CA LEU A 8 13.75 5.03 -19.03
C LEU A 8 12.86 3.82 -19.38
N CYS A 9 13.25 2.60 -19.01
CA CYS A 9 12.45 1.38 -19.25
C CYS A 9 11.18 1.28 -18.40
N ALA A 10 11.12 2.01 -17.28
CA ALA A 10 9.94 2.01 -16.40
C ALA A 10 8.83 2.98 -16.84
N VAL A 11 9.10 3.87 -17.82
CA VAL A 11 8.19 4.94 -18.24
C VAL A 11 7.59 4.70 -19.64
N ILE A 12 8.19 3.82 -20.46
CA ILE A 12 7.72 3.57 -21.83
C ILE A 12 7.02 2.21 -21.88
N GLY A 13 5.67 2.25 -21.93
CA GLY A 13 4.85 1.08 -22.21
C GLY A 13 5.30 0.38 -23.51
N ARG A 14 5.22 -0.94 -23.51
CA ARG A 14 5.66 -1.90 -24.52
C ARG A 14 5.50 -1.42 -25.96
N VAL A 15 6.59 -1.38 -26.68
CA VAL A 15 6.60 -1.49 -28.16
C VAL A 15 7.25 -2.84 -28.48
N PRO A 16 6.58 -3.77 -29.15
CA PRO A 16 7.19 -5.02 -29.57
C PRO A 16 8.04 -4.78 -30.81
N THR A 17 9.36 -4.98 -30.70
CA THR A 17 10.24 -5.14 -31.86
C THR A 17 11.09 -6.39 -31.67
N GLU A 18 10.97 -7.30 -32.61
CA GLU A 18 11.85 -8.48 -32.75
C GLU A 18 13.30 -8.05 -32.93
N GLY A 19 14.18 -8.56 -32.05
CA GLY A 19 15.61 -8.40 -32.16
C GLY A 19 16.31 -8.80 -30.87
N SER A 20 17.22 -9.76 -30.93
CA SER A 20 17.93 -10.38 -29.83
C SER A 20 18.96 -9.46 -29.16
N ASN A 21 18.55 -8.35 -28.59
CA ASN A 21 19.43 -7.44 -27.84
C ASN A 21 19.47 -7.84 -26.36
N PRO A 22 20.64 -8.09 -25.75
CA PRO A 22 20.78 -8.49 -24.35
C PRO A 22 20.19 -7.47 -23.36
N ARG A 23 20.01 -6.18 -23.77
CA ARG A 23 19.35 -5.14 -22.98
C ARG A 23 17.84 -5.32 -22.89
N VAL A 24 17.19 -5.84 -23.93
CA VAL A 24 15.75 -6.15 -23.97
C VAL A 24 15.48 -7.32 -23.04
N ARG A 25 16.32 -8.37 -23.06
CA ARG A 25 16.22 -9.52 -22.14
C ARG A 25 16.39 -9.15 -20.66
N ALA A 26 17.17 -8.11 -20.33
CA ALA A 26 17.30 -7.64 -18.95
C ALA A 26 16.08 -6.87 -18.49
N CYS A 27 15.43 -6.10 -19.37
CA CYS A 27 14.20 -5.37 -19.11
C CYS A 27 13.01 -6.34 -18.93
N ASP A 28 12.91 -7.38 -19.77
CA ASP A 28 11.90 -8.44 -19.65
C ASP A 28 12.06 -9.27 -18.38
N LYS A 29 13.29 -9.56 -17.97
CA LYS A 29 13.56 -10.27 -16.70
C LYS A 29 13.19 -9.43 -15.47
N MET A 30 13.40 -8.12 -15.49
CA MET A 30 12.97 -7.24 -14.40
C MET A 30 11.45 -7.08 -14.36
N GLY A 31 10.77 -7.00 -15.50
CA GLY A 31 9.31 -7.03 -15.57
C GLY A 31 8.75 -8.34 -14.98
N PHE A 32 9.28 -9.49 -15.40
CA PHE A 32 8.88 -10.79 -14.87
C PHE A 32 9.09 -10.90 -13.35
N TYR A 33 10.22 -10.42 -12.83
CA TYR A 33 10.49 -10.41 -11.39
C TYR A 33 9.46 -9.57 -10.63
N GLN A 34 9.21 -8.33 -11.08
CA GLN A 34 8.26 -7.42 -10.45
C GLN A 34 6.81 -7.95 -10.53
N ASP A 35 6.42 -8.54 -11.66
CA ASP A 35 5.04 -8.97 -11.89
C ASP A 35 4.75 -10.35 -11.29
N GLN A 36 5.75 -11.24 -11.18
CA GLN A 36 5.53 -12.63 -10.80
C GLN A 36 6.14 -13.01 -9.46
N ILE A 37 7.32 -12.49 -9.10
CA ILE A 37 8.03 -12.92 -7.89
C ILE A 37 7.76 -11.99 -6.72
N VAL A 38 7.85 -10.67 -6.93
CA VAL A 38 7.62 -9.67 -5.87
C VAL A 38 6.25 -9.84 -5.20
N PRO A 39 5.12 -10.07 -5.91
CA PRO A 39 3.82 -10.29 -5.27
C PRO A 39 3.78 -11.52 -4.35
N LEU A 40 4.50 -12.60 -4.71
CA LEU A 40 4.59 -13.80 -3.87
C LEU A 40 5.38 -13.53 -2.59
N LEU A 41 6.51 -12.81 -2.70
CA LEU A 41 7.33 -12.43 -1.55
C LEU A 41 6.58 -11.48 -0.62
N ILE A 42 5.86 -10.50 -1.18
CA ILE A 42 4.99 -9.60 -0.41
C ILE A 42 3.93 -10.42 0.32
N ASN A 43 3.18 -11.27 -0.39
CA ASN A 43 2.14 -12.10 0.22
C ASN A 43 2.70 -12.97 1.36
N TRP A 44 3.86 -13.59 1.18
CA TRP A 44 4.51 -14.40 2.21
C TRP A 44 4.92 -13.56 3.43
N SER A 45 5.60 -12.44 3.19
CA SER A 45 6.07 -11.54 4.27
C SER A 45 4.92 -10.91 5.05
N MET A 46 3.81 -10.60 4.39
CA MET A 46 2.64 -9.96 5.00
C MET A 46 1.75 -10.92 5.82
N ARG A 47 1.98 -12.24 5.75
CA ARG A 47 1.24 -13.26 6.53
C ARG A 47 1.76 -13.46 7.97
N GLN A 48 2.77 -12.72 8.39
CA GLN A 48 3.34 -12.87 9.72
C GLN A 48 2.32 -12.56 10.83
N LYS A 49 2.37 -13.34 11.95
CA LYS A 49 1.43 -13.22 13.07
C LYS A 49 1.47 -11.84 13.75
N ASN A 50 2.65 -11.20 13.84
CA ASN A 50 2.80 -9.86 14.38
C ASN A 50 2.03 -8.81 13.57
N LEU A 51 1.98 -8.95 12.22
CA LEU A 51 1.21 -8.06 11.36
C LEU A 51 -0.30 -8.31 11.48
N ALA A 52 -0.71 -9.56 11.72
CA ALA A 52 -2.11 -9.87 11.97
C ALA A 52 -2.65 -9.18 13.23
N ALA A 53 -1.83 -8.98 14.26
CA ALA A 53 -2.22 -8.25 15.47
C ALA A 53 -2.55 -6.77 15.18
N TYR A 54 -1.82 -6.11 14.27
CA TYR A 54 -2.14 -4.75 13.83
C TYR A 54 -3.47 -4.71 13.08
N ARG A 55 -3.72 -5.67 12.16
CA ARG A 55 -5.00 -5.79 11.45
C ARG A 55 -6.16 -5.94 12.41
N ALA A 56 -6.02 -6.82 13.40
CA ALA A 56 -7.06 -7.08 14.39
C ALA A 56 -7.42 -5.86 15.27
N ARG A 57 -6.50 -4.88 15.41
CA ARG A 57 -6.78 -3.66 16.17
C ARG A 57 -7.46 -2.56 15.34
N ILE A 58 -7.11 -2.46 14.06
CA ILE A 58 -7.52 -1.31 13.23
C ILE A 58 -8.69 -1.67 12.32
N ILE A 59 -8.64 -2.80 11.61
CA ILE A 59 -9.63 -3.15 10.58
C ILE A 59 -11.06 -3.29 11.10
N PRO A 60 -11.33 -3.83 12.34
CA PRO A 60 -12.70 -3.92 12.86
C PRO A 60 -13.43 -2.58 13.06
N ALA A 61 -12.70 -1.46 13.09
CA ALA A 61 -13.28 -0.11 13.17
C ALA A 61 -13.83 0.41 11.82
N ALA A 62 -13.58 -0.31 10.72
CA ALA A 62 -14.15 0.04 9.42
C ALA A 62 -15.66 -0.20 9.40
N GLU A 63 -16.39 0.71 8.73
CA GLU A 63 -17.84 0.65 8.63
C GLU A 63 -18.34 1.15 7.27
N GLY A 64 -19.60 0.81 6.95
CA GLY A 64 -20.27 1.25 5.74
C GLY A 64 -19.63 0.72 4.46
N ARG A 65 -19.50 1.56 3.46
CA ARG A 65 -18.81 1.28 2.19
C ARG A 65 -17.33 1.59 2.35
N VAL A 66 -16.52 0.55 2.31
CA VAL A 66 -15.07 0.62 2.55
C VAL A 66 -14.31 0.61 1.24
N LEU A 67 -13.33 1.52 1.08
CA LEU A 67 -12.30 1.43 0.06
C LEU A 67 -11.00 1.00 0.72
N GLU A 68 -10.48 -0.16 0.34
CA GLU A 68 -9.17 -0.65 0.76
C GLU A 68 -8.14 -0.35 -0.34
N ILE A 69 -7.16 0.49 -0.01
CA ILE A 69 -6.05 0.86 -0.88
C ILE A 69 -4.91 -0.15 -0.72
N GLY A 70 -4.52 -0.76 -1.84
CA GLY A 70 -3.54 -1.83 -1.82
C GLY A 70 -4.06 -3.08 -1.11
N ILE A 71 -5.24 -3.58 -1.52
CA ILE A 71 -5.84 -4.77 -0.90
C ILE A 71 -4.90 -5.99 -0.96
N GLY A 72 -3.94 -5.98 -1.87
CA GLY A 72 -2.95 -7.04 -2.00
C GLY A 72 -3.60 -8.41 -2.24
N SER A 73 -3.22 -9.37 -1.43
CA SER A 73 -3.79 -10.73 -1.46
C SER A 73 -5.01 -10.93 -0.55
N GLY A 74 -5.66 -9.84 -0.09
CA GLY A 74 -6.89 -9.90 0.70
C GLY A 74 -6.69 -10.24 2.18
N LEU A 75 -5.51 -9.99 2.75
CA LEU A 75 -5.18 -10.38 4.13
C LEU A 75 -5.96 -9.59 5.20
N ASN A 76 -6.57 -8.46 4.85
CA ASN A 76 -7.45 -7.70 5.74
C ASN A 76 -8.89 -8.24 5.75
N LEU A 77 -9.33 -8.92 4.69
CA LEU A 77 -10.72 -9.36 4.52
C LEU A 77 -11.30 -10.12 5.72
N PRO A 78 -10.56 -11.03 6.39
CA PRO A 78 -11.06 -11.75 7.56
C PRO A 78 -11.27 -10.88 8.81
N PHE A 79 -10.77 -9.64 8.83
CA PHE A 79 -10.83 -8.76 10.00
C PHE A 79 -11.96 -7.72 9.91
N TYR A 80 -12.61 -7.57 8.76
CA TYR A 80 -13.76 -6.67 8.63
C TYR A 80 -14.93 -7.16 9.48
N SER A 81 -15.55 -6.22 10.20
CA SER A 81 -16.71 -6.47 11.04
C SER A 81 -18.00 -6.50 10.20
N ARG A 82 -19.11 -6.90 10.84
CA ARG A 82 -20.45 -6.87 10.22
C ARG A 82 -20.97 -5.45 9.93
N ASN A 83 -20.32 -4.41 10.45
CA ASN A 83 -20.63 -3.01 10.17
C ASN A 83 -20.21 -2.58 8.76
N VAL A 84 -19.41 -3.40 8.08
CA VAL A 84 -18.99 -3.17 6.69
C VAL A 84 -20.06 -3.72 5.75
N ALA A 85 -20.68 -2.80 5.01
CA ALA A 85 -21.70 -3.16 4.02
C ALA A 85 -21.10 -3.72 2.73
N ARG A 86 -19.94 -3.18 2.30
CA ARG A 86 -19.22 -3.58 1.08
C ARG A 86 -17.76 -3.17 1.16
N VAL A 87 -16.86 -4.01 0.67
CA VAL A 87 -15.45 -3.69 0.47
C VAL A 87 -15.18 -3.47 -1.01
N ILE A 88 -14.48 -2.39 -1.35
CA ILE A 88 -13.92 -2.12 -2.66
C ILE A 88 -12.41 -2.20 -2.50
N GLY A 89 -11.78 -3.19 -3.11
CA GLY A 89 -10.33 -3.39 -3.03
C GLY A 89 -9.64 -2.85 -4.28
N LEU A 90 -8.81 -1.84 -4.12
CA LEU A 90 -7.98 -1.25 -5.18
C LEU A 90 -6.55 -1.79 -5.09
N GLU A 91 -6.02 -2.33 -6.20
CA GLU A 91 -4.68 -2.91 -6.26
C GLU A 91 -4.14 -2.84 -7.69
N PRO A 92 -2.91 -2.36 -7.92
CA PRO A 92 -2.33 -2.32 -9.26
C PRO A 92 -1.83 -3.69 -9.76
N SER A 93 -1.61 -4.67 -8.87
CA SER A 93 -1.12 -6.00 -9.25
C SER A 93 -2.27 -6.96 -9.53
N ALA A 94 -2.50 -7.30 -10.80
CA ALA A 94 -3.47 -8.31 -11.21
C ALA A 94 -3.24 -9.66 -10.51
N ARG A 95 -1.97 -10.01 -10.22
CA ARG A 95 -1.61 -11.25 -9.52
C ARG A 95 -2.07 -11.25 -8.06
N LEU A 96 -1.87 -10.13 -7.34
CA LEU A 96 -2.36 -10.00 -5.97
C LEU A 96 -3.89 -9.99 -5.92
N LEU A 97 -4.55 -9.31 -6.86
CA LEU A 97 -6.02 -9.36 -6.99
C LEU A 97 -6.54 -10.78 -7.24
N ALA A 98 -5.84 -11.57 -8.05
CA ALA A 98 -6.23 -12.97 -8.26
C ALA A 98 -6.17 -13.79 -6.97
N MET A 99 -5.18 -13.54 -6.09
CA MET A 99 -5.11 -14.15 -4.76
C MET A 99 -6.22 -13.65 -3.83
N ALA A 100 -6.53 -12.35 -3.85
CA ALA A 100 -7.58 -11.77 -3.02
C ALA A 100 -8.96 -12.34 -3.37
N ARG A 101 -9.25 -12.55 -4.66
CA ARG A 101 -10.48 -13.22 -5.13
C ARG A 101 -10.62 -14.66 -4.62
N GLN A 102 -9.51 -15.35 -4.38
CA GLN A 102 -9.57 -16.69 -3.77
C GLN A 102 -9.95 -16.64 -2.28
N VAL A 103 -9.46 -15.61 -1.56
CA VAL A 103 -9.81 -15.40 -0.14
C VAL A 103 -11.29 -15.01 -0.01
N GLU A 104 -11.78 -14.12 -0.86
CA GLU A 104 -13.19 -13.70 -0.87
C GLU A 104 -14.17 -14.86 -1.07
N ARG A 105 -13.87 -15.82 -1.98
CA ARG A 105 -14.72 -17.01 -2.21
C ARG A 105 -14.93 -17.87 -0.98
N THR A 106 -14.07 -17.78 0.02
CA THR A 106 -14.18 -18.52 1.28
C THR A 106 -14.82 -17.72 2.40
N GLY A 107 -15.14 -16.42 2.15
CA GLY A 107 -15.73 -15.48 3.10
C GLY A 107 -17.19 -15.18 2.80
N ASN A 108 -17.85 -14.49 3.75
CA ASN A 108 -19.28 -14.14 3.64
C ASN A 108 -19.52 -12.69 3.17
N GLY A 109 -18.50 -11.99 2.65
CA GLY A 109 -18.57 -10.59 2.28
C GLY A 109 -18.65 -10.35 0.77
N SER A 110 -19.33 -9.29 0.33
CA SER A 110 -19.27 -8.81 -1.05
C SER A 110 -18.07 -7.89 -1.23
N VAL A 111 -17.10 -8.33 -2.04
CA VAL A 111 -15.89 -7.55 -2.38
C VAL A 111 -15.90 -7.23 -3.86
N GLU A 112 -15.74 -5.95 -4.19
CA GLU A 112 -15.47 -5.49 -5.54
C GLU A 112 -13.96 -5.29 -5.70
N PHE A 113 -13.37 -5.86 -6.75
CA PHE A 113 -11.93 -5.72 -7.01
C PHE A 113 -11.70 -4.82 -8.22
N ILE A 114 -10.93 -3.75 -8.03
CA ILE A 114 -10.55 -2.79 -9.05
C ILE A 114 -9.04 -2.85 -9.25
N GLU A 115 -8.61 -3.11 -10.48
CA GLU A 115 -7.20 -2.96 -10.86
C GLU A 115 -6.92 -1.48 -11.17
N GLY A 116 -6.04 -0.85 -10.40
CA GLY A 116 -5.77 0.57 -10.56
C GLY A 116 -4.79 1.14 -9.55
N SER A 117 -4.44 2.42 -9.75
CA SER A 117 -3.54 3.18 -8.89
C SER A 117 -4.31 4.02 -7.86
N ALA A 118 -3.80 4.07 -6.64
CA ALA A 118 -4.30 4.97 -5.59
C ALA A 118 -4.11 6.47 -5.92
N GLU A 119 -3.26 6.79 -6.89
CA GLU A 119 -3.01 8.16 -7.36
C GLU A 119 -4.11 8.67 -8.32
N ALA A 120 -5.04 7.77 -8.73
CA ALA A 120 -6.20 8.07 -9.58
C ALA A 120 -7.31 7.04 -9.28
N ILE A 121 -7.99 7.19 -8.16
CA ILE A 121 -9.03 6.26 -7.70
C ILE A 121 -10.28 6.39 -8.58
N PRO A 122 -10.73 5.31 -9.25
CA PRO A 122 -11.86 5.38 -10.19
C PRO A 122 -13.21 5.32 -9.48
N LEU A 123 -13.38 6.14 -8.45
CA LEU A 123 -14.62 6.30 -7.70
C LEU A 123 -15.07 7.77 -7.70
N GLN A 124 -16.37 7.98 -7.55
CA GLN A 124 -16.94 9.32 -7.41
C GLN A 124 -16.52 9.98 -6.10
N ASP A 125 -16.55 11.30 -6.07
CA ASP A 125 -16.32 12.08 -4.86
C ASP A 125 -17.35 11.70 -3.79
N ALA A 126 -16.94 11.75 -2.52
CA ALA A 126 -17.78 11.49 -1.36
C ALA A 126 -18.63 10.20 -1.50
N SER A 127 -18.01 9.11 -1.95
CA SER A 127 -18.71 7.85 -2.28
C SER A 127 -18.44 6.71 -1.30
N VAL A 128 -17.49 6.85 -0.38
CA VAL A 128 -17.13 5.82 0.61
C VAL A 128 -17.15 6.38 2.03
N ASP A 129 -17.47 5.52 3.00
CA ASP A 129 -17.56 5.88 4.41
C ASP A 129 -16.22 5.70 5.13
N THR A 130 -15.45 4.68 4.73
CA THR A 130 -14.14 4.38 5.28
C THR A 130 -13.13 4.14 4.17
N VAL A 131 -11.93 4.72 4.31
CA VAL A 131 -10.75 4.33 3.53
C VAL A 131 -9.79 3.58 4.44
N VAL A 132 -9.27 2.46 3.98
CA VAL A 132 -8.29 1.64 4.70
C VAL A 132 -6.99 1.58 3.90
N THR A 133 -5.86 1.77 4.56
CA THR A 133 -4.53 1.56 3.97
C THR A 133 -3.61 0.85 4.97
N THR A 134 -3.00 -0.25 4.54
CA THR A 134 -2.10 -1.03 5.39
C THR A 134 -0.84 -1.43 4.63
N TRP A 135 0.32 -0.95 5.09
CA TRP A 135 1.64 -1.17 4.47
C TRP A 135 1.68 -0.84 2.97
N THR A 136 0.90 0.16 2.56
CA THR A 136 0.72 0.56 1.15
C THR A 136 1.28 1.94 0.87
N LEU A 137 1.04 2.93 1.77
CA LEU A 137 1.52 4.31 1.59
C LEU A 137 3.04 4.39 1.42
N CYS A 138 3.79 3.48 2.02
CA CYS A 138 5.24 3.41 1.88
C CYS A 138 5.68 3.09 0.45
N SER A 139 4.85 2.42 -0.37
CA SER A 139 5.19 1.94 -1.71
C SER A 139 4.59 2.77 -2.84
N ILE A 140 3.54 3.56 -2.59
CA ILE A 140 2.93 4.42 -3.60
C ILE A 140 3.94 5.50 -4.05
N PRO A 141 4.20 5.68 -5.36
CA PRO A 141 5.16 6.67 -5.84
C PRO A 141 4.85 8.07 -5.32
N ASP A 142 3.69 8.63 -5.60
CA ASP A 142 3.19 9.91 -5.07
C ASP A 142 2.13 9.69 -3.99
N ALA A 143 2.60 9.41 -2.77
CA ALA A 143 1.72 9.16 -1.63
C ALA A 143 0.84 10.37 -1.25
N LEU A 144 1.32 11.59 -1.48
CA LEU A 144 0.54 12.80 -1.19
C LEU A 144 -0.64 12.94 -2.16
N ARG A 145 -0.42 12.68 -3.44
CA ARG A 145 -1.48 12.63 -4.45
C ARG A 145 -2.50 11.55 -4.14
N ALA A 146 -2.05 10.34 -3.78
CA ALA A 146 -2.92 9.25 -3.38
C ALA A 146 -3.78 9.61 -2.15
N LEU A 147 -3.18 10.21 -1.12
CA LEU A 147 -3.91 10.66 0.07
C LEU A 147 -4.94 11.75 -0.25
N ARG A 148 -4.62 12.67 -1.17
CA ARG A 148 -5.59 13.67 -1.65
C ARG A 148 -6.75 13.03 -2.40
N ASP A 149 -6.49 11.98 -3.17
CA ASP A 149 -7.52 11.26 -3.89
C ASP A 149 -8.36 10.38 -2.94
N MET A 150 -7.75 9.77 -1.91
CA MET A 150 -8.47 9.12 -0.80
C MET A 150 -9.40 10.13 -0.09
N ARG A 151 -8.91 11.35 0.17
CA ARG A 151 -9.71 12.43 0.74
C ARG A 151 -10.90 12.82 -0.14
N ARG A 152 -10.73 12.88 -1.45
CA ARG A 152 -11.78 13.20 -2.42
C ARG A 152 -12.93 12.19 -2.38
N VAL A 153 -12.62 10.89 -2.32
CA VAL A 153 -13.65 9.84 -2.33
C VAL A 153 -14.33 9.61 -0.98
N LEU A 154 -13.74 10.08 0.12
CA LEU A 154 -14.32 10.00 1.46
C LEU A 154 -15.51 10.97 1.58
N ARG A 155 -16.61 10.48 2.15
CA ARG A 155 -17.75 11.31 2.56
C ARG A 155 -17.40 12.25 3.70
N PRO A 156 -18.10 13.38 3.85
CA PRO A 156 -18.06 14.15 5.09
C PRO A 156 -18.40 13.24 6.28
N GLY A 157 -17.55 13.27 7.32
CA GLY A 157 -17.65 12.37 8.47
C GLY A 157 -17.03 10.99 8.29
N GLY A 158 -16.54 10.65 7.10
CA GLY A 158 -15.83 9.39 6.85
C GLY A 158 -14.43 9.38 7.46
N HIS A 159 -13.87 8.17 7.62
CA HIS A 159 -12.61 7.93 8.31
C HIS A 159 -11.55 7.28 7.41
N LEU A 160 -10.30 7.71 7.58
CA LEU A 160 -9.12 7.00 7.11
C LEU A 160 -8.58 6.12 8.25
N LEU A 161 -8.53 4.81 8.07
CA LEU A 161 -7.88 3.86 8.96
C LEU A 161 -6.53 3.45 8.34
N PHE A 162 -5.48 3.44 9.15
CA PHE A 162 -4.15 3.14 8.60
C PHE A 162 -3.28 2.32 9.55
N VAL A 163 -2.46 1.46 8.94
CA VAL A 163 -1.31 0.78 9.57
C VAL A 163 -0.17 0.85 8.57
N GLU A 164 0.85 1.64 8.87
CA GLU A 164 1.94 1.88 7.93
C GLU A 164 3.30 1.82 8.64
N HIS A 165 4.32 1.36 7.97
CA HIS A 165 5.68 1.60 8.45
C HIS A 165 6.23 2.88 7.82
N GLY A 166 7.16 3.55 8.53
CA GLY A 166 7.73 4.77 8.02
C GLY A 166 8.93 5.28 8.83
N ARG A 167 9.19 6.58 8.68
CA ARG A 167 10.32 7.26 9.29
C ARG A 167 10.26 7.17 10.81
N ALA A 168 11.33 6.63 11.42
CA ALA A 168 11.50 6.57 12.86
C ALA A 168 11.86 7.96 13.45
N PRO A 169 11.66 8.19 14.76
CA PRO A 169 12.09 9.42 15.41
C PRO A 169 13.58 9.47 15.72
N ASP A 170 14.24 8.32 15.86
CA ASP A 170 15.61 8.19 16.31
C ASP A 170 16.61 8.57 15.20
N PRO A 171 17.53 9.54 15.41
CA PRO A 171 18.47 10.00 14.38
C PRO A 171 19.32 8.89 13.78
N ASN A 172 19.80 7.96 14.59
CA ASN A 172 20.60 6.80 14.13
C ASN A 172 19.80 5.86 13.24
N VAL A 173 18.51 5.66 13.56
CA VAL A 173 17.61 4.81 12.75
C VAL A 173 17.28 5.50 11.44
N ILE A 174 17.01 6.82 11.47
CA ILE A 174 16.79 7.66 10.28
C ILE A 174 17.99 7.53 9.33
N TRP A 175 19.20 7.67 9.84
CA TRP A 175 20.41 7.56 9.03
C TRP A 175 20.49 6.21 8.29
N TRP A 176 20.13 5.11 8.95
CA TRP A 176 20.04 3.79 8.32
C TRP A 176 18.89 3.70 7.32
N GLN A 177 17.72 4.23 7.66
CA GLN A 177 16.57 4.27 6.76
C GLN A 177 16.90 5.01 5.46
N ASP A 178 17.55 6.18 5.54
CA ASP A 178 17.92 6.98 4.37
C ASP A 178 18.93 6.25 3.47
N ARG A 179 19.86 5.50 4.04
CA ARG A 179 20.85 4.72 3.28
C ARG A 179 20.31 3.42 2.69
N LEU A 180 19.42 2.75 3.40
CA LEU A 180 18.85 1.48 2.95
C LEU A 180 17.73 1.67 1.93
N THR A 181 16.98 2.75 2.00
CA THR A 181 15.81 3.02 1.13
C THR A 181 16.11 2.87 -0.37
N PRO A 182 17.21 3.41 -0.95
CA PRO A 182 17.47 3.28 -2.39
C PRO A 182 17.61 1.82 -2.87
N VAL A 183 18.17 0.94 -2.03
CA VAL A 183 18.30 -0.49 -2.33
C VAL A 183 16.97 -1.20 -2.07
N TRP A 184 16.34 -0.90 -0.92
CA TRP A 184 15.10 -1.52 -0.50
C TRP A 184 13.94 -1.27 -1.47
N LYS A 185 13.83 -0.08 -2.03
CA LYS A 185 12.84 0.24 -3.09
C LYS A 185 12.88 -0.72 -4.27
N ARG A 186 14.07 -1.17 -4.66
CA ARG A 186 14.24 -2.08 -5.81
C ARG A 186 13.83 -3.52 -5.47
N LEU A 187 14.02 -3.94 -4.21
CA LEU A 187 13.77 -5.30 -3.74
C LEU A 187 12.37 -5.47 -3.14
N GLY A 188 11.86 -4.44 -2.47
CA GLY A 188 10.63 -4.45 -1.69
C GLY A 188 9.43 -3.77 -2.38
N GLY A 189 9.30 -3.89 -3.70
CA GLY A 189 8.12 -3.40 -4.42
C GLY A 189 7.88 -1.89 -4.31
N GLY A 190 8.93 -1.07 -4.33
CA GLY A 190 8.82 0.39 -4.26
C GLY A 190 8.81 0.98 -2.85
N CYS A 191 8.88 0.15 -1.82
CA CYS A 191 8.74 0.57 -0.42
C CYS A 191 9.85 1.52 0.05
N HIS A 192 9.45 2.66 0.65
CA HIS A 192 10.31 3.66 1.26
C HIS A 192 10.33 3.48 2.78
N LEU A 193 11.50 3.16 3.34
CA LEU A 193 11.65 2.97 4.79
C LEU A 193 11.55 4.28 5.59
N ASN A 194 11.86 5.40 4.95
CA ASN A 194 12.02 6.72 5.58
C ASN A 194 10.84 7.68 5.32
N ARG A 195 9.68 7.17 4.89
CA ARG A 195 8.51 8.01 4.59
C ARG A 195 7.88 8.53 5.87
N ALA A 196 7.72 9.86 5.97
CA ALA A 196 7.11 10.53 7.12
C ALA A 196 5.56 10.42 7.02
N ILE A 197 5.00 9.28 7.42
CA ILE A 197 3.59 8.94 7.25
C ILE A 197 2.67 9.96 7.91
N GLY A 198 2.94 10.34 9.16
CA GLY A 198 2.12 11.33 9.87
C GLY A 198 2.05 12.67 9.13
N THR A 199 3.19 13.21 8.73
CA THR A 199 3.27 14.48 7.99
C THR A 199 2.54 14.42 6.64
N LEU A 200 2.58 13.27 5.95
CA LEU A 200 1.88 13.09 4.68
C LEU A 200 0.36 13.09 4.87
N ILE A 201 -0.15 12.39 5.88
CA ILE A 201 -1.59 12.33 6.21
C ILE A 201 -2.10 13.71 6.55
N GLU A 202 -1.40 14.46 7.44
CA GLU A 202 -1.77 15.84 7.78
C GLU A 202 -1.68 16.79 6.58
N GLY A 203 -0.61 16.67 5.77
CA GLY A 203 -0.39 17.48 4.58
C GLY A 203 -1.42 17.24 3.47
N ALA A 204 -2.11 16.11 3.49
CA ALA A 204 -3.24 15.83 2.60
C ALA A 204 -4.58 16.40 3.10
N GLY A 205 -4.61 17.05 4.30
CA GLY A 205 -5.80 17.66 4.87
C GLY A 205 -6.62 16.74 5.76
N PHE A 206 -5.99 15.72 6.34
CA PHE A 206 -6.56 14.91 7.41
C PHE A 206 -6.17 15.43 8.79
N GLN A 207 -6.98 15.11 9.79
CA GLN A 207 -6.71 15.32 11.21
C GLN A 207 -6.80 13.97 11.92
N PHE A 208 -5.81 13.64 12.74
CA PHE A 208 -5.83 12.41 13.52
C PHE A 208 -6.90 12.46 14.60
N ASP A 209 -7.70 11.38 14.68
CA ASP A 209 -8.51 11.06 15.85
C ASP A 209 -7.69 10.21 16.82
N ARG A 210 -6.85 9.30 16.26
CA ARG A 210 -5.93 8.46 17.00
C ARG A 210 -4.66 8.26 16.18
N LEU A 211 -3.51 8.43 16.81
CA LEU A 211 -2.20 8.12 16.23
C LEU A 211 -1.35 7.43 17.29
N GLU A 212 -0.99 6.20 17.03
CA GLU A 212 -0.01 5.43 17.81
C GLU A 212 1.20 5.13 16.97
N THR A 213 2.38 5.25 17.56
CA THR A 213 3.65 4.96 16.89
C THR A 213 4.53 4.12 17.78
N GLY A 214 5.35 3.27 17.17
CA GLY A 214 6.27 2.44 17.94
C GLY A 214 7.01 1.42 17.07
N TYR A 215 7.99 0.77 17.68
CA TYR A 215 8.72 -0.31 17.02
C TYR A 215 8.01 -1.64 17.21
N MET A 216 7.78 -2.36 16.14
CA MET A 216 7.50 -3.79 16.24
C MET A 216 8.80 -4.60 16.35
N ARG A 217 8.69 -5.89 16.68
CA ARG A 217 9.85 -6.80 16.78
C ARG A 217 10.52 -6.97 15.41
N GLY A 218 11.83 -6.69 15.33
CA GLY A 218 12.64 -6.83 14.13
C GLY A 218 13.73 -5.75 13.99
N PRO A 219 14.37 -5.65 12.81
CA PRO A 219 15.40 -4.64 12.55
C PRO A 219 14.80 -3.22 12.60
N LYS A 220 15.27 -2.36 13.51
CA LYS A 220 14.72 -1.02 13.74
C LYS A 220 14.46 -0.18 12.48
N PRO A 221 15.34 -0.16 11.45
CA PRO A 221 15.07 0.63 10.24
C PRO A 221 13.81 0.21 9.46
N MET A 222 13.30 -1.01 9.68
CA MET A 222 12.17 -1.59 8.95
C MET A 222 10.90 -1.71 9.80
N THR A 223 10.95 -1.34 11.09
CA THR A 223 9.91 -1.77 12.05
C THR A 223 9.23 -0.63 12.80
N PHE A 224 9.51 0.63 12.44
CA PHE A 224 8.80 1.74 13.04
C PHE A 224 7.41 1.91 12.38
N MET A 225 6.38 1.76 13.19
CA MET A 225 4.98 1.69 12.76
C MET A 225 4.20 2.94 13.14
N TYR A 226 3.24 3.25 12.31
CA TYR A 226 2.18 4.23 12.52
C TYR A 226 0.85 3.50 12.40
N GLU A 227 0.01 3.56 13.42
CA GLU A 227 -1.34 3.01 13.36
C GLU A 227 -2.36 4.00 13.93
N GLY A 228 -3.55 4.03 13.36
CA GLY A 228 -4.58 4.91 13.87
C GLY A 228 -5.71 5.19 12.90
N SER A 229 -6.41 6.28 13.21
CA SER A 229 -7.51 6.81 12.42
C SER A 229 -7.39 8.32 12.25
N ALA A 230 -7.90 8.81 11.12
CA ALA A 230 -7.95 10.22 10.81
C ALA A 230 -9.25 10.54 10.06
N ARG A 231 -9.72 11.80 10.19
CA ARG A 231 -10.90 12.34 9.51
C ARG A 231 -10.55 13.53 8.64
N LEU A 232 -11.47 13.96 7.81
CA LEU A 232 -11.33 15.19 7.04
C LEU A 232 -11.27 16.41 8.00
N ARG A 233 -10.36 17.35 7.71
CA ARG A 233 -10.36 18.67 8.38
C ARG A 233 -11.54 19.49 7.95
#